data_262f6fd3199738f5ccab30699514abcf
#
_entry.id   262f6fd3199738f5ccab30699514abcf
#
_cell.length_a   1.000
_cell.length_b   1.000
_cell.length_c   1.000
_cell.angle_alpha   90.00
_cell.angle_beta   90.00
_cell.angle_gamma   90.00
#
_symmetry.space_group_name_H-M   'P 1'
#
loop_
_entity.id
_entity.type
_entity.pdbx_description
1 polymer ?
#
loop_
_entity_poly.entity_id
_entity_poly.type
_entity_poly.pdbx_seq_one_letter_code
_entity_poly.pdbx_strand_id
1 'polypeptide(L)'
;MTKRMLIMLGCVVLLVLALGVGFFLHIQKLIASSPKPGPQTVSTAVAKMQEWQPQLGSVGTLSAVHGVDVSSEVAGQVRSLHFKSGEDVKAGEVLVQLNADSDIAQLRALQAAAELATTTLKRDRAQLAVQGISQAQVDADEADLKSKKAQVAQQEALVAKKTIRAPFAGRVGITPVNPGQYLNPGDKIVTLQTIDPVYIDFYLPQRQIAQLRLGQQVKVKSDAFGAQQFHGRINAISPKIDPATRNIQVQATIANPKRLLLPGMFGNASVDVGSKQNRLTLPQTAITYNPYGSTVFIVQKGKNGPEVQQAFVTTGETRGDQVAITGGLKEGQEVVTSGQLKLKTGTPITVNNSVRPSDDPNPTPQEH
;
A
#
# COMPACT_ATOMS: atom_id res chain seq x y z
N MET A 1 -95.94 26.48 -10.68
CA MET A 1 -94.47 26.84 -10.60
C MET A 1 -93.53 25.67 -10.82
N THR A 2 -93.95 24.43 -10.53
CA THR A 2 -93.08 23.23 -10.56
C THR A 2 -92.63 22.77 -11.95
N LYS A 3 -93.49 22.86 -13.00
CA LYS A 3 -93.09 22.41 -14.36
C LYS A 3 -91.96 23.25 -14.99
N ARG A 4 -91.97 24.57 -14.80
CA ARG A 4 -90.92 25.46 -15.35
C ARG A 4 -89.59 25.27 -14.63
N MET A 5 -89.55 24.93 -13.33
CA MET A 5 -88.37 24.66 -12.54
C MET A 5 -87.75 23.34 -12.93
N LEU A 6 -88.54 22.29 -13.25
CA LEU A 6 -88.02 21.00 -13.76
C LEU A 6 -87.39 21.12 -15.15
N ILE A 7 -87.96 21.96 -16.04
CA ILE A 7 -87.39 22.22 -17.36
C ILE A 7 -86.02 22.96 -17.27
N MET A 8 -85.98 23.99 -16.36
CA MET A 8 -84.70 24.70 -16.13
C MET A 8 -83.65 23.77 -15.52
N LEU A 9 -83.99 22.89 -14.61
CA LEU A 9 -83.04 21.93 -14.03
C LEU A 9 -82.55 20.95 -15.08
N GLY A 10 -83.45 20.47 -15.95
CA GLY A 10 -83.09 19.60 -17.07
C GLY A 10 -82.15 20.27 -18.08
N CYS A 11 -82.37 21.56 -18.42
CA CYS A 11 -81.42 22.29 -19.29
C CYS A 11 -80.07 22.51 -18.67
N VAL A 12 -79.99 22.78 -17.36
CA VAL A 12 -78.69 22.92 -16.62
C VAL A 12 -77.97 21.62 -16.58
N VAL A 13 -78.59 20.47 -16.34
CA VAL A 13 -78.02 19.16 -16.34
C VAL A 13 -77.48 18.79 -17.75
N LEU A 14 -78.26 19.09 -18.78
CA LEU A 14 -77.82 18.85 -20.19
C LEU A 14 -76.65 19.71 -20.57
N LEU A 15 -76.64 20.99 -20.11
CA LEU A 15 -75.49 21.88 -20.36
C LEU A 15 -74.24 21.42 -19.63
N VAL A 16 -74.33 20.95 -18.39
CA VAL A 16 -73.20 20.39 -17.66
C VAL A 16 -72.66 19.09 -18.32
N LEU A 17 -73.59 18.21 -18.76
CA LEU A 17 -73.20 17.00 -19.51
C LEU A 17 -72.50 17.31 -20.85
N ALA A 18 -73.03 18.29 -21.61
CA ALA A 18 -72.41 18.72 -22.88
C ALA A 18 -71.02 19.33 -22.66
N LEU A 19 -70.86 20.16 -21.61
CA LEU A 19 -69.54 20.69 -21.24
C LEU A 19 -68.59 19.58 -20.76
N GLY A 20 -69.06 18.62 -19.97
CA GLY A 20 -68.27 17.45 -19.51
C GLY A 20 -67.80 16.58 -20.69
N VAL A 21 -68.70 16.27 -21.60
CA VAL A 21 -68.32 15.50 -22.84
C VAL A 21 -67.36 16.31 -23.72
N GLY A 22 -67.65 17.63 -23.93
CA GLY A 22 -66.72 18.49 -24.68
C GLY A 22 -65.33 18.58 -24.08
N PHE A 23 -65.27 18.71 -22.74
CA PHE A 23 -63.98 18.71 -22.01
C PHE A 23 -63.26 17.36 -22.10
N PHE A 24 -63.96 16.24 -21.96
CA PHE A 24 -63.43 14.91 -22.11
C PHE A 24 -62.84 14.66 -23.50
N LEU A 25 -63.59 15.03 -24.57
CA LEU A 25 -63.12 14.94 -25.95
C LEU A 25 -61.97 15.87 -26.22
N HIS A 26 -61.93 17.05 -25.62
CA HIS A 26 -60.81 18.00 -25.74
C HIS A 26 -59.54 17.44 -25.07
N ILE A 27 -59.66 16.86 -23.86
CA ILE A 27 -58.54 16.19 -23.19
C ILE A 27 -58.03 14.99 -24.00
N GLN A 28 -58.91 14.15 -24.55
CA GLN A 28 -58.50 13.04 -25.41
C GLN A 28 -57.77 13.56 -26.65
N LYS A 29 -58.18 14.64 -27.26
CA LYS A 29 -57.54 15.27 -28.38
C LYS A 29 -56.15 15.83 -28.03
N LEU A 30 -56.00 16.48 -26.86
CA LEU A 30 -54.74 16.98 -26.33
C LEU A 30 -53.76 15.84 -26.04
N ILE A 31 -54.21 14.73 -25.46
CA ILE A 31 -53.41 13.54 -25.21
C ILE A 31 -52.96 12.89 -26.53
N ALA A 32 -53.84 12.80 -27.51
CA ALA A 32 -53.54 12.22 -28.81
C ALA A 32 -52.61 13.10 -29.67
N SER A 33 -52.62 14.41 -29.48
CA SER A 33 -51.77 15.38 -30.17
C SER A 33 -50.45 15.70 -29.47
N SER A 34 -50.25 15.15 -28.24
CA SER A 34 -48.94 15.30 -27.58
C SER A 34 -47.85 14.69 -28.40
N PRO A 35 -46.79 15.43 -28.78
CA PRO A 35 -45.70 14.87 -29.57
C PRO A 35 -45.05 13.73 -28.76
N LYS A 36 -45.08 12.54 -29.34
CA LYS A 36 -44.34 11.41 -28.75
C LYS A 36 -42.88 11.83 -28.63
N PRO A 37 -42.23 11.72 -27.47
CA PRO A 37 -40.83 12.06 -27.36
C PRO A 37 -40.05 11.25 -28.39
N GLY A 38 -39.20 11.93 -29.16
CA GLY A 38 -38.32 11.29 -30.14
C GLY A 38 -37.36 10.31 -29.43
N PRO A 39 -36.76 9.40 -30.19
CA PRO A 39 -35.85 8.41 -29.63
C PRO A 39 -34.68 9.12 -28.92
N GLN A 40 -34.41 8.72 -27.68
CA GLN A 40 -33.33 9.29 -26.88
C GLN A 40 -32.01 8.61 -27.25
N THR A 41 -30.97 9.41 -27.53
CA THR A 41 -29.62 8.88 -27.78
C THR A 41 -28.96 8.46 -26.47
N VAL A 42 -28.50 7.22 -26.42
CA VAL A 42 -27.86 6.62 -25.26
C VAL A 42 -26.60 5.84 -25.64
N SER A 43 -25.66 5.70 -24.71
CA SER A 43 -24.57 4.73 -24.83
C SER A 43 -24.92 3.47 -24.05
N THR A 44 -24.45 2.33 -24.50
CA THR A 44 -24.77 1.03 -23.93
C THR A 44 -23.51 0.19 -23.69
N ALA A 45 -23.59 -0.72 -22.73
CA ALA A 45 -22.60 -1.79 -22.52
C ALA A 45 -23.32 -3.13 -22.35
N VAL A 46 -22.64 -4.21 -22.73
CA VAL A 46 -23.15 -5.56 -22.55
C VAL A 46 -22.65 -6.12 -21.22
N ALA A 47 -23.57 -6.67 -20.44
CA ALA A 47 -23.24 -7.37 -19.19
C ALA A 47 -22.43 -8.63 -19.51
N LYS A 48 -21.21 -8.73 -18.99
CA LYS A 48 -20.26 -9.83 -19.26
C LYS A 48 -19.81 -10.48 -17.98
N MET A 49 -19.61 -11.79 -18.03
CA MET A 49 -18.91 -12.49 -16.97
C MET A 49 -17.43 -12.15 -17.04
N GLN A 50 -16.87 -11.67 -15.93
CA GLN A 50 -15.44 -11.38 -15.81
C GLN A 50 -14.86 -12.08 -14.59
N GLU A 51 -13.59 -12.44 -14.70
CA GLU A 51 -12.84 -12.97 -13.57
C GLU A 51 -12.64 -11.86 -12.52
N TRP A 52 -13.23 -12.10 -11.37
CA TRP A 52 -13.22 -11.16 -10.26
C TRP A 52 -12.52 -11.77 -9.06
N GLN A 53 -11.47 -11.14 -8.61
CA GLN A 53 -10.83 -11.48 -7.34
C GLN A 53 -11.01 -10.30 -6.38
N PRO A 54 -11.65 -10.51 -5.22
CA PRO A 54 -11.77 -9.49 -4.21
C PRO A 54 -10.39 -9.00 -3.74
N GLN A 55 -10.28 -7.71 -3.49
CA GLN A 55 -9.03 -7.08 -3.05
C GLN A 55 -9.27 -6.23 -1.81
N LEU A 56 -8.34 -6.27 -0.88
CA LEU A 56 -8.30 -5.36 0.26
C LEU A 56 -7.28 -4.28 -0.01
N GLY A 57 -7.74 -3.04 -0.14
CA GLY A 57 -6.88 -1.88 -0.38
C GLY A 57 -6.54 -1.13 0.91
N SER A 58 -5.32 -0.66 1.02
CA SER A 58 -4.86 0.23 2.08
C SER A 58 -3.67 1.04 1.63
N VAL A 59 -3.50 2.22 2.21
CA VAL A 59 -2.26 2.99 2.07
C VAL A 59 -1.23 2.45 3.04
N GLY A 60 0.00 2.27 2.56
CA GLY A 60 1.13 1.82 3.36
C GLY A 60 2.36 2.68 3.17
N THR A 61 3.32 2.51 4.06
CA THR A 61 4.63 3.17 4.01
C THR A 61 5.70 2.13 3.69
N LEU A 62 6.56 2.45 2.74
CA LEU A 62 7.72 1.63 2.41
C LEU A 62 8.79 1.79 3.48
N SER A 63 9.36 0.67 3.93
CA SER A 63 10.44 0.64 4.91
C SER A 63 11.58 -0.25 4.43
N ALA A 64 12.79 0.02 4.91
CA ALA A 64 13.94 -0.84 4.62
C ALA A 64 13.85 -2.14 5.43
N VAL A 65 14.32 -3.26 4.86
CA VAL A 65 14.47 -4.52 5.60
C VAL A 65 15.44 -4.35 6.77
N HIS A 66 16.55 -3.66 6.51
CA HIS A 66 17.50 -3.21 7.53
C HIS A 66 17.77 -1.72 7.30
N GLY A 67 17.58 -0.92 8.33
CA GLY A 67 17.88 0.51 8.31
C GLY A 67 18.46 0.95 9.64
N VAL A 68 19.62 1.62 9.62
CA VAL A 68 20.29 2.12 10.82
C VAL A 68 20.99 3.44 10.54
N ASP A 69 21.05 4.28 11.53
CA ASP A 69 21.98 5.38 11.54
C ASP A 69 23.31 4.89 12.13
N VAL A 70 24.32 4.72 11.26
CA VAL A 70 25.66 4.37 11.70
C VAL A 70 26.23 5.52 12.49
N SER A 71 26.65 5.26 13.72
CA SER A 71 27.20 6.24 14.66
C SER A 71 28.56 5.79 15.20
N SER A 72 29.32 6.72 15.78
CA SER A 72 30.56 6.40 16.47
C SER A 72 30.30 5.80 17.85
N GLU A 73 30.96 4.71 18.20
CA GLU A 73 30.93 4.14 19.56
C GLU A 73 31.95 4.81 20.50
N VAL A 74 32.98 5.44 19.94
CA VAL A 74 34.08 6.03 20.68
C VAL A 74 34.40 7.44 20.18
N ALA A 75 34.92 8.28 21.04
CA ALA A 75 35.36 9.61 20.66
C ALA A 75 36.63 9.53 19.78
N GLY A 76 36.76 10.46 18.83
CA GLY A 76 37.96 10.58 18.02
C GLY A 76 37.81 11.51 16.82
N GLN A 77 38.96 11.96 16.30
CA GLN A 77 39.00 12.74 15.09
C GLN A 77 38.89 11.83 13.86
N VAL A 78 38.04 12.20 12.90
CA VAL A 78 37.94 11.50 11.60
C VAL A 78 39.24 11.66 10.81
N ARG A 79 39.90 10.56 10.52
CA ARG A 79 41.10 10.52 9.69
C ARG A 79 40.77 10.46 8.21
N SER A 80 39.84 9.57 7.86
CA SER A 80 39.41 9.35 6.45
C SER A 80 38.01 8.78 6.37
N LEU A 81 37.32 9.10 5.27
CA LEU A 81 36.08 8.51 4.83
C LEU A 81 36.38 7.58 3.65
N HIS A 82 35.78 6.39 3.64
CA HIS A 82 36.04 5.37 2.63
C HIS A 82 34.83 5.07 1.73
N PHE A 83 33.80 5.93 1.76
CA PHE A 83 32.60 5.83 0.93
C PHE A 83 32.22 7.20 0.39
N LYS A 84 31.41 7.21 -0.66
CA LYS A 84 30.74 8.42 -1.17
C LYS A 84 29.26 8.39 -0.79
N SER A 85 28.69 9.57 -0.57
CA SER A 85 27.24 9.69 -0.32
C SER A 85 26.43 9.07 -1.47
N GLY A 86 25.46 8.22 -1.14
CA GLY A 86 24.61 7.50 -2.10
C GLY A 86 25.23 6.21 -2.67
N GLU A 87 26.43 5.83 -2.25
CA GLU A 87 27.11 4.61 -2.71
C GLU A 87 26.55 3.34 -2.06
N ASP A 88 26.69 2.21 -2.74
CA ASP A 88 26.38 0.89 -2.20
C ASP A 88 27.61 0.31 -1.51
N VAL A 89 27.45 -0.16 -0.28
CA VAL A 89 28.52 -0.75 0.54
C VAL A 89 28.19 -2.19 0.92
N LYS A 90 29.22 -2.99 1.14
CA LYS A 90 29.11 -4.39 1.58
C LYS A 90 29.13 -4.49 3.10
N ALA A 91 28.60 -5.57 3.65
CA ALA A 91 28.73 -5.87 5.07
C ALA A 91 30.22 -5.97 5.45
N GLY A 92 30.61 -5.33 6.57
CA GLY A 92 32.00 -5.28 7.07
C GLY A 92 32.91 -4.28 6.35
N GLU A 93 32.44 -3.61 5.30
CA GLU A 93 33.21 -2.58 4.59
C GLU A 93 33.51 -1.39 5.52
N VAL A 94 34.75 -0.88 5.44
CA VAL A 94 35.16 0.26 6.27
C VAL A 94 34.48 1.52 5.72
N LEU A 95 33.77 2.20 6.62
CA LEU A 95 33.12 3.48 6.29
C LEU A 95 33.97 4.65 6.73
N VAL A 96 34.40 4.64 7.99
CA VAL A 96 35.17 5.72 8.59
C VAL A 96 36.32 5.18 9.41
N GLN A 97 37.48 5.79 9.24
CA GLN A 97 38.64 5.59 10.10
C GLN A 97 38.83 6.79 11.00
N LEU A 98 38.73 6.57 12.30
CA LEU A 98 39.15 7.55 13.29
C LEU A 98 40.64 7.49 13.53
N ASN A 99 41.23 8.59 14.00
CA ASN A 99 42.62 8.60 14.44
C ASN A 99 42.78 7.67 15.65
N ALA A 100 43.63 6.65 15.50
CA ALA A 100 43.91 5.65 16.50
C ALA A 100 45.39 5.62 16.92
N ASP A 101 46.21 6.63 16.49
CA ASP A 101 47.69 6.59 16.68
C ASP A 101 48.09 6.45 18.16
N SER A 102 47.44 7.19 19.05
CA SER A 102 47.68 7.08 20.49
C SER A 102 47.23 5.74 21.07
N ASP A 103 46.07 5.22 20.63
CA ASP A 103 45.50 3.96 21.08
C ASP A 103 46.36 2.77 20.64
N ILE A 104 46.91 2.84 19.41
CA ILE A 104 47.87 1.84 18.86
C ILE A 104 49.22 1.87 19.64
N ALA A 105 49.71 3.07 19.97
CA ALA A 105 50.92 3.20 20.77
C ALA A 105 50.73 2.57 22.18
N GLN A 106 49.59 2.84 22.80
CA GLN A 106 49.21 2.23 24.07
C GLN A 106 49.08 0.70 23.99
N LEU A 107 48.45 0.20 22.90
CA LEU A 107 48.36 -1.24 22.63
C LEU A 107 49.74 -1.91 22.60
N ARG A 108 50.70 -1.31 21.89
CA ARG A 108 52.06 -1.82 21.76
C ARG A 108 52.77 -1.85 23.13
N ALA A 109 52.58 -0.84 23.98
CA ALA A 109 53.13 -0.79 25.32
C ALA A 109 52.55 -1.93 26.20
N LEU A 110 51.23 -2.17 26.14
CA LEU A 110 50.58 -3.26 26.90
C LEU A 110 50.99 -4.63 26.35
N GLN A 111 51.19 -4.79 25.04
CA GLN A 111 51.73 -6.03 24.46
C GLN A 111 53.13 -6.33 24.93
N ALA A 112 54.02 -5.35 24.98
CA ALA A 112 55.35 -5.50 25.53
C ALA A 112 55.35 -5.90 27.04
N ALA A 113 54.43 -5.33 27.84
CA ALA A 113 54.28 -5.72 29.24
C ALA A 113 53.78 -7.17 29.38
N ALA A 114 52.84 -7.62 28.55
CA ALA A 114 52.37 -9.01 28.54
C ALA A 114 53.45 -10.00 28.08
N GLU A 115 54.31 -9.59 27.16
CA GLU A 115 55.46 -10.39 26.71
C GLU A 115 56.48 -10.54 27.82
N LEU A 116 56.79 -9.46 28.55
CA LEU A 116 57.66 -9.51 29.71
C LEU A 116 57.11 -10.47 30.79
N ALA A 117 55.81 -10.35 31.14
CA ALA A 117 55.17 -11.26 32.09
C ALA A 117 55.21 -12.73 31.61
N THR A 118 55.04 -12.97 30.30
CA THR A 118 55.15 -14.32 29.70
C THR A 118 56.55 -14.88 29.90
N THR A 119 57.55 -14.05 29.67
CA THR A 119 58.97 -14.45 29.81
C THR A 119 59.35 -14.71 31.29
N THR A 120 58.85 -13.85 32.21
CA THR A 120 59.05 -14.01 33.62
C THR A 120 58.44 -15.33 34.11
N LEU A 121 57.14 -15.56 33.81
CA LEU A 121 56.47 -16.82 34.16
C LEU A 121 57.21 -18.06 33.64
N LYS A 122 57.68 -18.02 32.37
CA LYS A 122 58.44 -19.12 31.78
C LYS A 122 59.73 -19.41 32.57
N ARG A 123 60.43 -18.37 32.95
CA ARG A 123 61.67 -18.49 33.74
C ARG A 123 61.37 -19.04 35.15
N ASP A 124 60.34 -18.52 35.78
CA ASP A 124 59.99 -18.85 37.16
C ASP A 124 59.39 -20.26 37.27
N ARG A 125 58.65 -20.72 36.26
CA ARG A 125 58.30 -22.15 36.12
C ARG A 125 59.49 -23.08 36.01
N ALA A 126 60.58 -22.67 35.31
CA ALA A 126 61.80 -23.45 35.23
C ALA A 126 62.58 -23.47 36.58
N GLN A 127 62.54 -22.38 37.33
CA GLN A 127 63.10 -22.31 38.67
C GLN A 127 62.32 -23.15 39.68
N LEU A 128 60.99 -23.18 39.59
CA LEU A 128 60.13 -24.04 40.43
C LEU A 128 60.50 -25.52 40.23
N ALA A 129 60.73 -25.95 39.00
CA ALA A 129 61.11 -27.35 38.66
C ALA A 129 62.38 -27.82 39.38
N VAL A 130 63.29 -26.89 39.75
CA VAL A 130 64.48 -27.14 40.51
C VAL A 130 64.36 -26.64 41.98
N GLN A 131 63.14 -26.42 42.46
CA GLN A 131 62.83 -25.94 43.83
C GLN A 131 63.48 -24.60 44.18
N GLY A 132 63.83 -23.76 43.19
CA GLY A 132 64.48 -22.47 43.39
C GLY A 132 63.53 -21.36 43.84
N ILE A 133 62.23 -21.53 43.68
CA ILE A 133 61.19 -20.59 44.10
C ILE A 133 59.93 -21.34 44.62
N SER A 134 58.99 -20.63 45.22
CA SER A 134 57.73 -21.18 45.75
C SER A 134 56.66 -21.31 44.67
N GLN A 135 55.71 -22.25 44.87
CA GLN A 135 54.52 -22.35 44.01
C GLN A 135 53.71 -21.05 44.02
N ALA A 136 53.59 -20.41 45.19
CA ALA A 136 52.86 -19.13 45.35
C ALA A 136 53.42 -18.02 44.43
N GLN A 137 54.75 -18.03 44.18
CA GLN A 137 55.33 -17.05 43.25
C GLN A 137 54.92 -17.33 41.82
N VAL A 138 54.92 -18.58 41.37
CA VAL A 138 54.43 -18.95 40.03
C VAL A 138 52.96 -18.65 39.84
N ASP A 139 52.15 -18.91 40.86
CA ASP A 139 50.71 -18.60 40.86
C ASP A 139 50.49 -17.08 40.75
N ALA A 140 51.29 -16.27 41.38
CA ALA A 140 51.25 -14.80 41.27
C ALA A 140 51.66 -14.34 39.85
N ASP A 141 52.68 -14.92 39.25
CA ASP A 141 53.14 -14.58 37.89
C ASP A 141 52.09 -15.02 36.83
N GLU A 142 51.43 -16.16 37.05
CA GLU A 142 50.30 -16.58 36.22
C GLU A 142 49.16 -15.59 36.27
N ALA A 143 48.80 -15.10 37.49
CA ALA A 143 47.76 -14.10 37.70
C ALA A 143 48.13 -12.76 37.03
N ASP A 144 49.42 -12.33 37.15
CA ASP A 144 49.90 -11.11 36.47
C ASP A 144 49.82 -11.23 34.96
N LEU A 145 50.34 -12.33 34.39
CA LEU A 145 50.23 -12.58 32.95
C LEU A 145 48.75 -12.54 32.47
N LYS A 146 47.85 -13.18 33.19
CA LYS A 146 46.41 -13.16 32.88
C LYS A 146 45.86 -11.74 32.91
N SER A 147 46.25 -10.94 33.90
CA SER A 147 45.87 -9.52 34.01
C SER A 147 46.37 -8.71 32.80
N LYS A 148 47.70 -8.84 32.44
CA LYS A 148 48.30 -8.12 31.30
C LYS A 148 47.60 -8.49 29.97
N LYS A 149 47.33 -9.78 29.74
CA LYS A 149 46.61 -10.24 28.56
C LYS A 149 45.19 -9.66 28.49
N ALA A 150 44.49 -9.54 29.62
CA ALA A 150 43.16 -8.90 29.63
C ALA A 150 43.23 -7.40 29.27
N GLN A 151 44.30 -6.68 29.74
CA GLN A 151 44.52 -5.28 29.36
C GLN A 151 44.82 -5.12 27.87
N VAL A 152 45.61 -6.03 27.27
CA VAL A 152 45.84 -6.06 25.83
C VAL A 152 44.51 -6.23 25.06
N ALA A 153 43.71 -7.23 25.44
CA ALA A 153 42.43 -7.48 24.79
C ALA A 153 41.45 -6.28 24.87
N GLN A 154 41.43 -5.59 26.04
CA GLN A 154 40.66 -4.37 26.21
C GLN A 154 41.09 -3.26 25.25
N GLN A 155 42.40 -3.03 25.11
CA GLN A 155 42.92 -2.00 24.24
C GLN A 155 42.75 -2.36 22.75
N GLU A 156 42.89 -3.64 22.41
CA GLU A 156 42.58 -4.13 21.04
C GLU A 156 41.15 -3.84 20.63
N ALA A 157 40.17 -4.08 21.54
CA ALA A 157 38.79 -3.76 21.33
C ALA A 157 38.56 -2.25 21.14
N LEU A 158 39.26 -1.40 21.89
CA LEU A 158 39.20 0.05 21.71
C LEU A 158 39.76 0.51 20.37
N VAL A 159 40.91 -0.02 19.96
CA VAL A 159 41.51 0.25 18.63
C VAL A 159 40.56 -0.22 17.52
N ALA A 160 39.97 -1.41 17.65
CA ALA A 160 39.01 -1.93 16.67
C ALA A 160 37.80 -1.01 16.47
N LYS A 161 37.28 -0.40 17.55
CA LYS A 161 36.18 0.56 17.51
C LYS A 161 36.50 1.87 16.79
N LYS A 162 37.79 2.20 16.61
CA LYS A 162 38.22 3.35 15.78
C LYS A 162 38.02 3.14 14.29
N THR A 163 37.78 1.90 13.85
CA THR A 163 37.44 1.57 12.46
C THR A 163 35.95 1.25 12.39
N ILE A 164 35.17 2.18 11.86
CA ILE A 164 33.71 2.07 11.79
C ILE A 164 33.37 1.37 10.46
N ARG A 165 32.61 0.28 10.56
CA ARG A 165 32.26 -0.59 9.44
C ARG A 165 30.75 -0.66 9.22
N ALA A 166 30.34 -0.99 7.99
CA ALA A 166 28.95 -1.24 7.66
C ALA A 166 28.47 -2.55 8.33
N PRO A 167 27.38 -2.50 9.15
CA PRO A 167 26.88 -3.71 9.81
C PRO A 167 26.19 -4.69 8.85
N PHE A 168 25.70 -4.22 7.72
CA PHE A 168 25.09 -5.02 6.66
C PHE A 168 25.33 -4.34 5.30
N ALA A 169 25.07 -5.06 4.21
CA ALA A 169 25.16 -4.51 2.86
C ALA A 169 23.94 -3.62 2.57
N GLY A 170 24.17 -2.45 1.98
CA GLY A 170 23.09 -1.50 1.69
C GLY A 170 23.60 -0.24 1.03
N ARG A 171 22.72 0.74 0.88
CA ARG A 171 23.06 2.06 0.36
C ARG A 171 23.24 3.04 1.50
N VAL A 172 24.36 3.76 1.47
CA VAL A 172 24.60 4.86 2.42
C VAL A 172 23.88 6.13 1.94
N GLY A 173 23.38 6.88 2.90
CA GLY A 173 22.77 8.18 2.66
C GLY A 173 23.78 9.30 2.42
N ILE A 174 23.35 10.54 2.67
CA ILE A 174 24.23 11.70 2.63
C ILE A 174 24.91 11.81 4.00
N THR A 175 26.24 11.85 4.00
CA THR A 175 27.01 12.03 5.24
C THR A 175 27.21 13.50 5.56
N PRO A 176 26.96 13.93 6.81
CA PRO A 176 27.32 15.25 7.28
C PRO A 176 28.75 15.36 7.79
N VAL A 177 29.48 14.22 7.88
CA VAL A 177 30.80 14.12 8.53
C VAL A 177 31.91 14.41 7.52
N ASN A 178 32.94 15.14 7.98
CA ASN A 178 34.10 15.51 7.17
C ASN A 178 35.41 15.00 7.81
N PRO A 179 36.45 14.70 7.01
CA PRO A 179 37.79 14.46 7.52
C PRO A 179 38.30 15.64 8.36
N GLY A 180 38.93 15.35 9.49
CA GLY A 180 39.37 16.35 10.47
C GLY A 180 38.32 16.69 11.52
N GLN A 181 37.05 16.35 11.34
CA GLN A 181 35.99 16.57 12.33
C GLN A 181 36.19 15.66 13.54
N TYR A 182 35.89 16.17 14.74
CA TYR A 182 35.87 15.37 15.96
C TYR A 182 34.48 14.81 16.19
N LEU A 183 34.37 13.50 16.47
CA LEU A 183 33.14 12.80 16.79
C LEU A 183 33.14 12.36 18.25
N ASN A 184 31.96 12.40 18.86
CA ASN A 184 31.69 11.85 20.18
C ASN A 184 30.92 10.53 20.04
N PRO A 185 30.87 9.68 21.08
CA PRO A 185 30.01 8.51 21.10
C PRO A 185 28.55 8.88 20.85
N GLY A 186 27.90 8.19 19.90
CA GLY A 186 26.53 8.46 19.49
C GLY A 186 26.37 9.44 18.30
N ASP A 187 27.42 10.18 17.92
CA ASP A 187 27.34 11.09 16.78
C ASP A 187 27.06 10.30 15.48
N LYS A 188 26.01 10.72 14.76
CA LYS A 188 25.58 10.12 13.50
C LYS A 188 26.60 10.41 12.40
N ILE A 189 26.99 9.35 11.71
CA ILE A 189 27.94 9.41 10.58
C ILE A 189 27.21 9.37 9.24
N VAL A 190 26.34 8.35 9.09
CA VAL A 190 25.57 8.17 7.84
C VAL A 190 24.41 7.21 8.10
N THR A 191 23.31 7.40 7.40
CA THR A 191 22.22 6.41 7.35
C THR A 191 22.61 5.29 6.39
N LEU A 192 22.46 4.03 6.81
CA LEU A 192 22.64 2.86 5.95
C LEU A 192 21.31 2.11 5.85
N GLN A 193 20.85 1.83 4.63
CA GLN A 193 19.58 1.16 4.38
C GLN A 193 19.70 0.10 3.29
N THR A 194 19.02 -1.03 3.49
CA THR A 194 18.80 -2.02 2.45
C THR A 194 17.71 -1.50 1.51
N ILE A 195 18.01 -1.46 0.21
CA ILE A 195 17.10 -0.94 -0.83
C ILE A 195 16.40 -2.07 -1.60
N ASP A 196 16.95 -3.29 -1.60
CA ASP A 196 16.35 -4.47 -2.23
C ASP A 196 16.65 -5.71 -1.37
N PRO A 197 15.57 -6.40 -0.93
CA PRO A 197 14.16 -6.02 -1.02
C PRO A 197 13.77 -4.87 -0.08
N VAL A 198 12.53 -4.34 -0.25
CA VAL A 198 11.91 -3.39 0.68
C VAL A 198 10.65 -3.98 1.29
N TYR A 199 10.24 -3.47 2.44
CA TYR A 199 8.95 -3.77 3.04
C TYR A 199 7.94 -2.68 2.69
N ILE A 200 6.65 -3.05 2.72
CA ILE A 200 5.54 -2.12 2.85
C ILE A 200 4.75 -2.49 4.10
N ASP A 201 4.58 -1.53 4.98
CA ASP A 201 3.78 -1.65 6.19
C ASP A 201 2.45 -0.92 5.96
N PHE A 202 1.33 -1.62 6.09
CA PHE A 202 -0.01 -1.09 5.87
C PHE A 202 -1.00 -1.63 6.89
N TYR A 203 -2.15 -0.99 7.02
CA TYR A 203 -3.11 -1.28 8.07
C TYR A 203 -4.46 -1.68 7.47
N LEU A 204 -5.04 -2.77 8.00
CA LEU A 204 -6.34 -3.26 7.57
C LEU A 204 -7.30 -3.37 8.78
N PRO A 205 -8.61 -3.13 8.59
CA PRO A 205 -9.60 -3.30 9.66
C PRO A 205 -9.63 -4.73 10.21
N GLN A 206 -9.79 -4.88 11.53
CA GLN A 206 -9.80 -6.21 12.21
C GLN A 206 -10.83 -7.19 11.61
N ARG A 207 -11.96 -6.70 11.06
CA ARG A 207 -12.98 -7.53 10.41
C ARG A 207 -12.47 -8.32 9.20
N GLN A 208 -11.35 -7.90 8.63
CA GLN A 208 -10.76 -8.51 7.44
C GLN A 208 -9.68 -9.55 7.76
N ILE A 209 -9.31 -9.70 9.05
CA ILE A 209 -8.21 -10.59 9.50
C ILE A 209 -8.43 -12.05 9.06
N ALA A 210 -9.68 -12.52 9.05
CA ALA A 210 -9.99 -13.89 8.65
C ALA A 210 -9.64 -14.20 7.18
N GLN A 211 -9.50 -13.17 6.35
CA GLN A 211 -9.18 -13.27 4.92
C GLN A 211 -7.67 -13.18 4.66
N LEU A 212 -6.87 -12.82 5.66
CA LEU A 212 -5.42 -12.63 5.53
C LEU A 212 -4.67 -13.94 5.78
N ARG A 213 -3.65 -14.20 4.98
CA ARG A 213 -2.73 -15.35 5.11
C ARG A 213 -1.31 -14.90 4.76
N LEU A 214 -0.32 -15.49 5.42
CA LEU A 214 1.08 -15.33 5.01
C LEU A 214 1.28 -15.85 3.59
N GLY A 215 2.14 -15.16 2.82
CA GLY A 215 2.44 -15.49 1.43
C GLY A 215 1.43 -15.00 0.39
N GLN A 216 0.29 -14.39 0.78
CA GLN A 216 -0.65 -13.76 -0.16
C GLN A 216 0.05 -12.70 -1.00
N GLN A 217 -0.38 -12.58 -2.26
CA GLN A 217 0.13 -11.56 -3.17
C GLN A 217 -0.36 -10.17 -2.78
N VAL A 218 0.56 -9.23 -2.82
CA VAL A 218 0.31 -7.81 -2.61
C VAL A 218 0.78 -7.06 -3.85
N LYS A 219 -0.08 -6.23 -4.40
CA LYS A 219 0.23 -5.30 -5.48
C LYS A 219 0.39 -3.91 -4.88
N VAL A 220 1.46 -3.24 -5.21
CA VAL A 220 1.73 -1.89 -4.69
C VAL A 220 1.85 -0.93 -5.86
N LYS A 221 1.12 0.17 -5.77
CA LYS A 221 1.24 1.32 -6.68
C LYS A 221 1.74 2.51 -5.87
N SER A 222 2.72 3.22 -6.39
CA SER A 222 3.17 4.49 -5.82
C SER A 222 2.93 5.60 -6.83
N ASP A 223 2.43 6.72 -6.36
CA ASP A 223 2.11 7.89 -7.21
C ASP A 223 3.37 8.43 -7.91
N ALA A 224 4.56 8.22 -7.31
CA ALA A 224 5.83 8.59 -7.92
C ALA A 224 6.12 7.86 -9.25
N PHE A 225 5.49 6.71 -9.53
CA PHE A 225 5.75 5.88 -10.70
C PHE A 225 4.51 5.63 -11.57
N GLY A 226 3.46 6.42 -11.41
CA GLY A 226 2.24 6.37 -12.23
C GLY A 226 1.61 4.99 -12.28
N ALA A 227 1.43 4.43 -13.47
CA ALA A 227 0.76 3.14 -13.67
C ALA A 227 1.62 1.91 -13.31
N GLN A 228 2.90 2.08 -12.96
CA GLN A 228 3.78 0.96 -12.64
C GLN A 228 3.33 0.25 -11.36
N GLN A 229 3.20 -1.08 -11.43
CA GLN A 229 2.85 -1.94 -10.30
C GLN A 229 4.06 -2.72 -9.82
N PHE A 230 4.23 -2.78 -8.51
CA PHE A 230 5.21 -3.60 -7.84
C PHE A 230 4.50 -4.77 -7.16
N HIS A 231 5.13 -5.93 -7.18
CA HIS A 231 4.54 -7.15 -6.63
C HIS A 231 5.34 -7.62 -5.42
N GLY A 232 4.62 -8.03 -4.40
CA GLY A 232 5.18 -8.55 -3.17
C GLY A 232 4.33 -9.65 -2.57
N ARG A 233 4.72 -10.09 -1.37
CA ARG A 233 4.00 -11.10 -0.60
C ARG A 233 3.96 -10.71 0.86
N ILE A 234 2.83 -10.99 1.52
CA ILE A 234 2.70 -10.83 2.97
C ILE A 234 3.73 -11.73 3.66
N ASN A 235 4.64 -11.13 4.42
CA ASN A 235 5.64 -11.83 5.23
C ASN A 235 5.30 -11.83 6.72
N ALA A 236 4.53 -10.84 7.19
CA ALA A 236 4.12 -10.78 8.59
C ALA A 236 2.73 -10.13 8.76
N ILE A 237 2.00 -10.62 9.76
CA ILE A 237 0.76 -10.01 10.23
C ILE A 237 0.95 -9.80 11.74
N SER A 238 0.79 -8.57 12.21
CA SER A 238 0.97 -8.25 13.62
C SER A 238 0.04 -9.09 14.51
N PRO A 239 0.52 -9.68 15.59
CA PRO A 239 -0.36 -10.37 16.55
C PRO A 239 -1.18 -9.40 17.40
N LYS A 240 -0.90 -8.09 17.33
CA LYS A 240 -1.54 -7.04 18.11
C LYS A 240 -2.42 -6.16 17.20
N ILE A 241 -3.67 -5.98 17.63
CA ILE A 241 -4.59 -5.01 17.04
C ILE A 241 -4.42 -3.68 17.79
N ASP A 242 -4.38 -2.57 17.06
CA ASP A 242 -4.38 -1.25 17.63
C ASP A 242 -5.78 -0.96 18.24
N PRO A 243 -5.89 -0.75 19.56
CA PRO A 243 -7.19 -0.55 20.21
C PRO A 243 -7.86 0.79 19.84
N ALA A 244 -7.09 1.80 19.45
CA ALA A 244 -7.61 3.12 19.09
C ALA A 244 -8.25 3.13 17.70
N THR A 245 -7.57 2.51 16.72
CA THR A 245 -8.01 2.49 15.33
C THR A 245 -8.73 1.20 14.93
N ARG A 246 -8.62 0.15 15.75
CA ARG A 246 -9.09 -1.22 15.48
C ARG A 246 -8.56 -1.80 14.18
N ASN A 247 -7.35 -1.40 13.81
CA ASN A 247 -6.64 -1.90 12.64
C ASN A 247 -5.55 -2.90 13.05
N ILE A 248 -5.26 -3.81 12.14
CA ILE A 248 -4.13 -4.74 12.23
C ILE A 248 -3.04 -4.28 11.26
N GLN A 249 -1.81 -4.27 11.72
CA GLN A 249 -0.65 -3.99 10.86
C GLN A 249 -0.27 -5.24 10.09
N VAL A 250 -0.07 -5.07 8.80
CA VAL A 250 0.36 -6.11 7.85
C VAL A 250 1.63 -5.62 7.17
N GLN A 251 2.59 -6.50 7.01
CA GLN A 251 3.83 -6.23 6.32
C GLN A 251 3.96 -7.15 5.11
N ALA A 252 4.41 -6.60 3.98
CA ALA A 252 4.72 -7.38 2.80
C ALA A 252 6.13 -7.06 2.29
N THR A 253 6.82 -8.08 1.79
CA THR A 253 8.13 -7.95 1.15
C THR A 253 7.95 -7.74 -0.34
N ILE A 254 8.61 -6.71 -0.87
CA ILE A 254 8.58 -6.34 -2.29
C ILE A 254 9.99 -6.42 -2.85
N ALA A 255 10.16 -7.17 -3.95
CA ALA A 255 11.41 -7.15 -4.69
C ALA A 255 11.59 -5.81 -5.42
N ASN A 256 12.77 -5.21 -5.29
CA ASN A 256 13.09 -3.89 -5.84
C ASN A 256 14.41 -3.90 -6.64
N PRO A 257 14.58 -4.80 -7.63
CA PRO A 257 15.85 -4.97 -8.33
C PRO A 257 16.28 -3.71 -9.10
N LYS A 258 15.31 -2.89 -9.54
CA LYS A 258 15.59 -1.61 -10.19
C LYS A 258 15.85 -0.46 -9.20
N ARG A 259 15.71 -0.72 -7.89
CA ARG A 259 15.95 0.24 -6.80
C ARG A 259 15.14 1.54 -6.93
N LEU A 260 13.95 1.46 -7.50
CA LEU A 260 13.03 2.59 -7.70
C LEU A 260 12.33 2.95 -6.39
N LEU A 261 11.90 1.93 -5.64
CA LEU A 261 11.23 2.13 -4.36
C LEU A 261 12.26 2.51 -3.30
N LEU A 262 12.00 3.61 -2.60
CA LEU A 262 12.84 4.07 -1.51
C LEU A 262 12.08 3.98 -0.18
N PRO A 263 12.75 3.59 0.91
CA PRO A 263 12.17 3.66 2.25
C PRO A 263 11.67 5.07 2.56
N GLY A 264 10.50 5.17 3.18
CA GLY A 264 9.81 6.44 3.46
C GLY A 264 8.78 6.84 2.40
N MET A 265 8.75 6.22 1.22
CA MET A 265 7.70 6.47 0.23
C MET A 265 6.37 5.87 0.68
N PHE A 266 5.28 6.48 0.23
CA PHE A 266 3.92 5.93 0.36
C PHE A 266 3.54 5.11 -0.87
N GLY A 267 2.68 4.13 -0.64
CA GLY A 267 2.13 3.32 -1.73
C GLY A 267 0.76 2.74 -1.37
N ASN A 268 -0.06 2.59 -2.40
CA ASN A 268 -1.36 1.94 -2.29
C ASN A 268 -1.15 0.42 -2.41
N ALA A 269 -1.32 -0.30 -1.31
CA ALA A 269 -1.23 -1.75 -1.24
C ALA A 269 -2.60 -2.37 -1.50
N SER A 270 -2.66 -3.34 -2.40
CA SER A 270 -3.85 -4.15 -2.68
C SER A 270 -3.52 -5.62 -2.46
N VAL A 271 -4.20 -6.24 -1.51
CA VAL A 271 -4.04 -7.67 -1.18
C VAL A 271 -5.12 -8.47 -1.89
N ASP A 272 -4.73 -9.44 -2.71
CA ASP A 272 -5.68 -10.36 -3.32
C ASP A 272 -6.21 -11.35 -2.27
N VAL A 273 -7.55 -11.37 -2.05
CA VAL A 273 -8.20 -12.23 -1.06
C VAL A 273 -9.22 -13.17 -1.71
N GLY A 274 -9.51 -14.28 -1.06
CA GLY A 274 -10.46 -15.26 -1.56
C GLY A 274 -10.00 -15.95 -2.86
N SER A 275 -10.93 -16.68 -3.49
CA SER A 275 -10.73 -17.31 -4.80
C SER A 275 -11.24 -16.40 -5.91
N LYS A 276 -10.64 -16.54 -7.08
CA LYS A 276 -11.15 -15.95 -8.31
C LYS A 276 -12.55 -16.50 -8.61
N GLN A 277 -13.50 -15.63 -8.85
CA GLN A 277 -14.88 -15.99 -9.16
C GLN A 277 -15.29 -15.26 -10.43
N ASN A 278 -16.09 -15.92 -11.26
CA ASN A 278 -16.72 -15.25 -12.37
C ASN A 278 -17.90 -14.41 -11.84
N ARG A 279 -17.86 -13.11 -12.05
CA ARG A 279 -18.93 -12.19 -11.66
C ARG A 279 -19.46 -11.47 -12.88
N LEU A 280 -20.75 -11.29 -12.94
CA LEU A 280 -21.38 -10.44 -13.94
C LEU A 280 -21.03 -8.99 -13.63
N THR A 281 -20.43 -8.27 -14.58
CA THR A 281 -19.94 -6.92 -14.36
C THR A 281 -20.60 -5.92 -15.31
N LEU A 282 -20.74 -4.69 -14.84
CA LEU A 282 -21.17 -3.52 -15.60
C LEU A 282 -20.28 -2.33 -15.25
N PRO A 283 -20.14 -1.33 -16.15
CA PRO A 283 -19.66 -0.02 -15.76
C PRO A 283 -20.52 0.58 -14.66
N GLN A 284 -19.89 1.20 -13.67
CA GLN A 284 -20.58 1.80 -12.53
C GLN A 284 -21.58 2.88 -12.96
N THR A 285 -21.30 3.55 -14.09
CA THR A 285 -22.18 4.54 -14.72
C THR A 285 -23.51 3.97 -15.21
N ALA A 286 -23.62 2.65 -15.42
CA ALA A 286 -24.88 2.01 -15.83
C ALA A 286 -25.92 1.94 -14.69
N ILE A 287 -25.50 2.16 -13.43
CA ILE A 287 -26.36 1.96 -12.27
C ILE A 287 -26.92 3.29 -11.80
N THR A 288 -28.21 3.32 -11.63
CA THR A 288 -28.92 4.44 -11.00
C THR A 288 -29.27 4.04 -9.56
N TYR A 289 -28.69 4.74 -8.61
CA TYR A 289 -28.93 4.52 -7.18
C TYR A 289 -30.13 5.34 -6.75
N ASN A 290 -31.13 4.69 -6.18
CA ASN A 290 -32.34 5.29 -5.64
C ASN A 290 -32.55 4.87 -4.18
N PRO A 291 -33.33 5.60 -3.37
CA PRO A 291 -33.64 5.21 -2.00
C PRO A 291 -34.30 3.83 -1.88
N TYR A 292 -34.95 3.37 -2.95
CA TYR A 292 -35.65 2.08 -3.02
C TYR A 292 -34.80 0.94 -3.58
N GLY A 293 -33.57 1.19 -4.01
CA GLY A 293 -32.64 0.20 -4.56
C GLY A 293 -31.92 0.67 -5.81
N SER A 294 -31.02 -0.17 -6.28
CA SER A 294 -30.24 0.08 -7.51
C SER A 294 -31.04 -0.38 -8.73
N THR A 295 -31.04 0.42 -9.78
CA THR A 295 -31.76 0.11 -11.02
C THR A 295 -30.86 0.31 -12.24
N VAL A 296 -31.15 -0.45 -13.29
CA VAL A 296 -30.53 -0.32 -14.62
C VAL A 296 -31.59 -0.23 -15.70
N PHE A 297 -31.26 0.32 -16.86
CA PHE A 297 -32.12 0.31 -18.04
C PHE A 297 -31.60 -0.72 -19.03
N ILE A 298 -32.37 -1.81 -19.21
CA ILE A 298 -32.05 -2.90 -20.15
C ILE A 298 -32.64 -2.52 -21.52
N VAL A 299 -31.85 -2.68 -22.58
CA VAL A 299 -32.30 -2.48 -23.95
C VAL A 299 -33.08 -3.71 -24.43
N GLN A 300 -34.29 -3.51 -24.92
CA GLN A 300 -35.17 -4.55 -25.43
C GLN A 300 -35.68 -4.18 -26.83
N LYS A 301 -36.10 -5.20 -27.63
CA LYS A 301 -36.76 -4.98 -28.91
C LYS A 301 -38.23 -4.64 -28.66
N GLY A 302 -38.60 -3.38 -28.83
CA GLY A 302 -39.98 -2.93 -28.81
C GLY A 302 -40.67 -3.04 -30.20
N LYS A 303 -41.96 -2.68 -30.25
CA LYS A 303 -42.76 -2.75 -31.49
C LYS A 303 -42.27 -1.81 -32.60
N ASN A 304 -41.68 -0.67 -32.23
CA ASN A 304 -41.23 0.39 -33.13
C ASN A 304 -39.70 0.63 -33.11
N GLY A 305 -38.92 -0.33 -32.68
CA GLY A 305 -37.47 -0.19 -32.53
C GLY A 305 -36.99 -0.52 -31.12
N PRO A 306 -35.72 -0.25 -30.80
CA PRO A 306 -35.18 -0.51 -29.47
C PRO A 306 -35.81 0.42 -28.45
N GLU A 307 -36.22 -0.15 -27.32
CA GLU A 307 -36.79 0.54 -26.15
C GLU A 307 -36.09 0.07 -24.86
N VAL A 308 -36.22 0.84 -23.79
CA VAL A 308 -35.62 0.49 -22.49
C VAL A 308 -36.64 0.02 -21.50
N GLN A 309 -36.24 -0.97 -20.70
CA GLN A 309 -36.99 -1.42 -19.53
C GLN A 309 -36.15 -1.22 -18.29
N GLN A 310 -36.71 -0.56 -17.29
CA GLN A 310 -36.08 -0.42 -15.98
C GLN A 310 -36.18 -1.76 -15.23
N ALA A 311 -35.04 -2.21 -14.70
CA ALA A 311 -34.94 -3.41 -13.87
C ALA A 311 -34.21 -3.11 -12.57
N PHE A 312 -34.67 -3.72 -11.48
CA PHE A 312 -33.93 -3.68 -10.22
C PHE A 312 -32.76 -4.67 -10.28
N VAL A 313 -31.62 -4.23 -9.76
CA VAL A 313 -30.43 -5.06 -9.66
C VAL A 313 -29.87 -5.01 -8.26
N THR A 314 -29.24 -6.11 -7.85
CA THR A 314 -28.46 -6.16 -6.61
C THR A 314 -27.00 -5.99 -6.98
N THR A 315 -26.39 -4.90 -6.51
CA THR A 315 -24.98 -4.61 -6.70
C THR A 315 -24.15 -5.29 -5.62
N GLY A 316 -22.95 -5.76 -6.02
CA GLY A 316 -21.95 -6.30 -5.12
C GLY A 316 -20.75 -5.34 -4.96
N GLU A 317 -19.55 -5.90 -4.92
CA GLU A 317 -18.30 -5.14 -4.81
C GLU A 317 -18.01 -4.32 -6.07
N THR A 318 -17.30 -3.21 -5.88
CA THR A 318 -16.81 -2.36 -6.97
C THR A 318 -15.31 -2.53 -7.15
N ARG A 319 -14.82 -2.43 -8.40
CA ARG A 319 -13.41 -2.47 -8.73
C ARG A 319 -13.13 -1.45 -9.84
N GLY A 320 -12.48 -0.35 -9.51
CA GLY A 320 -12.30 0.76 -10.44
C GLY A 320 -13.66 1.28 -10.93
N ASP A 321 -13.83 1.35 -12.26
CA ASP A 321 -15.08 1.81 -12.89
C ASP A 321 -16.13 0.71 -13.00
N GLN A 322 -15.85 -0.50 -12.55
CA GLN A 322 -16.73 -1.66 -12.66
C GLN A 322 -17.44 -1.99 -11.35
N VAL A 323 -18.64 -2.53 -11.46
CA VAL A 323 -19.42 -3.06 -10.34
C VAL A 323 -19.89 -4.47 -10.66
N ALA A 324 -19.78 -5.36 -9.68
CA ALA A 324 -20.31 -6.71 -9.77
C ALA A 324 -21.84 -6.69 -9.56
N ILE A 325 -22.57 -7.44 -10.37
CA ILE A 325 -24.02 -7.63 -10.23
C ILE A 325 -24.26 -9.03 -9.67
N THR A 326 -24.93 -9.08 -8.51
CA THR A 326 -25.23 -10.35 -7.82
C THR A 326 -26.65 -10.85 -8.08
N GLY A 327 -27.52 -10.01 -8.63
CA GLY A 327 -28.88 -10.38 -8.98
C GLY A 327 -29.58 -9.36 -9.86
N GLY A 328 -30.65 -9.79 -10.55
CA GLY A 328 -31.51 -8.92 -11.36
C GLY A 328 -31.08 -8.72 -12.82
N LEU A 329 -29.95 -9.29 -13.25
CA LEU A 329 -29.46 -9.17 -14.63
C LEU A 329 -28.88 -10.51 -15.11
N LYS A 330 -28.94 -10.77 -16.42
CA LYS A 330 -28.36 -11.94 -17.05
C LYS A 330 -27.19 -11.55 -17.95
N GLU A 331 -26.28 -12.50 -18.15
CA GLU A 331 -25.18 -12.34 -19.10
C GLU A 331 -25.71 -12.07 -20.52
N GLY A 332 -25.03 -11.19 -21.24
CA GLY A 332 -25.39 -10.82 -22.62
C GLY A 332 -26.47 -9.74 -22.72
N GLN A 333 -27.10 -9.34 -21.62
CA GLN A 333 -28.06 -8.22 -21.68
C GLN A 333 -27.33 -6.90 -21.90
N GLU A 334 -27.89 -6.09 -22.81
CA GLU A 334 -27.38 -4.77 -23.11
C GLU A 334 -28.04 -3.74 -22.18
N VAL A 335 -27.20 -2.90 -21.55
CA VAL A 335 -27.63 -1.96 -20.50
C VAL A 335 -27.16 -0.56 -20.86
N VAL A 336 -27.98 0.44 -20.62
CA VAL A 336 -27.65 1.86 -20.84
C VAL A 336 -26.59 2.32 -19.83
N THR A 337 -25.51 2.94 -20.31
CA THR A 337 -24.40 3.46 -19.51
C THR A 337 -24.36 4.98 -19.45
N SER A 338 -25.05 5.67 -20.38
CA SER A 338 -25.13 7.13 -20.40
C SER A 338 -26.48 7.59 -20.95
N GLY A 339 -27.02 8.68 -20.44
CA GLY A 339 -28.31 9.26 -20.87
C GLY A 339 -29.52 8.77 -20.04
N GLN A 340 -29.33 7.97 -19.00
CA GLN A 340 -30.42 7.34 -18.22
C GLN A 340 -31.36 8.31 -17.50
N LEU A 341 -30.91 9.53 -17.19
CA LEU A 341 -31.74 10.53 -16.47
C LEU A 341 -33.01 10.94 -17.23
N LYS A 342 -33.02 10.76 -18.56
CA LYS A 342 -34.17 11.10 -19.43
C LYS A 342 -35.05 9.91 -19.76
N LEU A 343 -34.69 8.71 -19.26
CA LEU A 343 -35.34 7.47 -19.63
C LEU A 343 -36.45 7.09 -18.63
N LYS A 344 -37.50 6.49 -19.20
CA LYS A 344 -38.56 5.77 -18.46
C LYS A 344 -38.80 4.45 -19.16
N THR A 345 -39.35 3.46 -18.47
CA THR A 345 -39.73 2.20 -19.13
C THR A 345 -40.61 2.45 -20.36
N GLY A 346 -40.27 1.84 -21.51
CA GLY A 346 -40.94 2.02 -22.79
C GLY A 346 -40.43 3.22 -23.58
N THR A 347 -39.42 3.97 -23.15
CA THR A 347 -38.85 5.08 -23.94
C THR A 347 -38.08 4.50 -25.14
N PRO A 348 -38.41 4.94 -26.37
CA PRO A 348 -37.63 4.55 -27.56
C PRO A 348 -36.25 5.19 -27.50
N ILE A 349 -35.21 4.41 -27.91
CA ILE A 349 -33.83 4.85 -27.86
C ILE A 349 -33.13 4.69 -29.23
N THR A 350 -32.06 5.46 -29.41
CA THR A 350 -31.04 5.26 -30.45
C THR A 350 -29.69 5.02 -29.79
N VAL A 351 -29.11 3.87 -30.02
CA VAL A 351 -27.80 3.52 -29.44
C VAL A 351 -26.69 4.22 -30.24
N ASN A 352 -25.89 5.00 -29.54
CA ASN A 352 -24.68 5.61 -30.04
C ASN A 352 -23.52 5.35 -29.08
N ASN A 353 -22.63 4.48 -29.51
CA ASN A 353 -21.46 4.04 -28.72
C ASN A 353 -20.15 4.71 -29.17
N SER A 354 -20.22 5.84 -29.89
CA SER A 354 -19.02 6.62 -30.29
C SER A 354 -18.27 7.19 -29.07
N VAL A 355 -19.00 7.55 -28.02
CA VAL A 355 -18.43 7.97 -26.72
C VAL A 355 -19.01 7.04 -25.65
N ARG A 356 -18.14 6.25 -25.01
CA ARG A 356 -18.52 5.36 -23.91
C ARG A 356 -17.90 5.83 -22.61
N PRO A 357 -18.61 5.75 -21.49
CA PRO A 357 -17.99 5.88 -20.17
C PRO A 357 -16.89 4.85 -19.98
N SER A 358 -15.89 5.17 -19.14
CA SER A 358 -14.81 4.26 -18.79
C SER A 358 -15.36 2.97 -18.13
N ASP A 359 -14.72 1.85 -18.46
CA ASP A 359 -15.00 0.50 -17.90
C ASP A 359 -13.68 -0.14 -17.43
N ASP A 360 -12.73 0.68 -16.98
CA ASP A 360 -11.42 0.20 -16.57
C ASP A 360 -11.49 -0.36 -15.12
N PRO A 361 -11.09 -1.63 -14.91
CA PRO A 361 -10.97 -2.20 -13.57
C PRO A 361 -9.88 -1.55 -12.71
N ASN A 362 -8.97 -0.78 -13.31
CA ASN A 362 -7.88 -0.09 -12.65
C ASN A 362 -7.67 1.33 -13.20
N PRO A 363 -8.65 2.23 -13.10
CA PRO A 363 -8.55 3.56 -13.67
C PRO A 363 -7.38 4.33 -13.05
N THR A 364 -6.66 5.05 -13.90
CA THR A 364 -5.70 6.06 -13.43
C THR A 364 -6.47 7.34 -13.15
N PRO A 365 -6.33 7.94 -11.94
CA PRO A 365 -6.91 9.26 -11.67
C PRO A 365 -6.44 10.26 -12.72
N GLN A 366 -7.38 10.94 -13.36
CA GLN A 366 -7.06 12.09 -14.22
C GLN A 366 -7.02 13.31 -13.31
N GLU A 367 -5.83 13.84 -13.09
CA GLU A 367 -5.69 15.16 -12.47
C GLU A 367 -6.10 16.21 -13.51
N HIS A 368 -7.13 16.99 -13.18
CA HIS A 368 -7.59 18.16 -13.95
C HIS A 368 -7.03 19.43 -13.33
#